data_ccacd76ecb9fb3e7aa5e373940d8b5cc
#
_entry.id   ccacd76ecb9fb3e7aa5e373940d8b5cc
#
_cell.length_a   1.000
_cell.length_b   1.000
_cell.length_c   1.000
_cell.angle_alpha   90.00
_cell.angle_beta   90.00
_cell.angle_gamma   90.00
#
_symmetry.space_group_name_H-M   'P 1'
#
loop_
_entity.id
_entity.type
_entity.pdbx_description
1 polymer ?
#
loop_
_entity_poly.entity_id
_entity_poly.type
_entity_poly.pdbx_seq_one_letter_code
_entity_poly.pdbx_strand_id
1 'polypeptide(L)'
;MSPRLSADLIADLVDAGSREHYSDAALYDYEYRRRRADVGFYRELARKRLGEGGRILELGAGSGRVTVALARAGHQVVAVDASPAMLRKLRARVASLPSAVAKRITVVEGDLRDFDVKQTFPLVIAVFNVLEHLYTRVEVDACLRRVVAHLEPPSTSKSRPSTGGAFAFDVQMPDLAWLIRDPTKRWARTRFTDPTTGRAMLYSTNHDYDPVSQIALIRLYYEPADGKGPTKIVKLSQRKFFPAELEALVAHAGLRVVERYGDFGWRALDATAESQVLVCENAISRRGNAVSRRGFRQR
;
A
#
# COMPACT_ATOMS: atom_id res chain seq x y z
N MET A 1 23.59 -10.24 -20.99
CA MET A 1 22.82 -10.89 -19.92
C MET A 1 23.54 -10.62 -18.61
N SER A 2 22.94 -9.86 -17.68
CA SER A 2 23.47 -9.75 -16.32
C SER A 2 23.55 -11.15 -15.69
N PRO A 3 24.57 -11.49 -14.90
CA PRO A 3 24.60 -12.73 -14.15
C PRO A 3 23.36 -12.82 -13.29
N ARG A 4 22.65 -13.94 -13.30
CA ARG A 4 21.51 -14.15 -12.42
C ARG A 4 21.99 -14.02 -10.98
N LEU A 5 21.35 -13.17 -10.20
CA LEU A 5 21.61 -13.03 -8.78
C LEU A 5 21.31 -14.37 -8.08
N SER A 6 22.10 -14.74 -7.10
CA SER A 6 21.78 -15.91 -6.26
C SER A 6 20.54 -15.65 -5.41
N ALA A 7 19.84 -16.69 -5.02
CA ALA A 7 18.64 -16.58 -4.18
C ALA A 7 18.93 -15.85 -2.85
N ASP A 8 20.07 -16.13 -2.23
CA ASP A 8 20.48 -15.48 -0.97
C ASP A 8 20.72 -13.98 -1.18
N LEU A 9 21.39 -13.60 -2.27
CA LEU A 9 21.62 -12.19 -2.58
C LEU A 9 20.30 -11.45 -2.88
N ILE A 10 19.36 -12.11 -3.54
CA ILE A 10 18.01 -11.54 -3.76
C ILE A 10 17.32 -11.32 -2.41
N ALA A 11 17.37 -12.29 -1.49
CA ALA A 11 16.78 -12.17 -0.17
C ALA A 11 17.36 -10.99 0.63
N ASP A 12 18.69 -10.84 0.65
CA ASP A 12 19.37 -9.72 1.31
C ASP A 12 18.98 -8.35 0.69
N LEU A 13 18.88 -8.29 -0.63
CA LEU A 13 18.49 -7.07 -1.33
C LEU A 13 17.02 -6.71 -1.09
N VAL A 14 16.14 -7.70 -1.00
CA VAL A 14 14.73 -7.53 -0.66
C VAL A 14 14.58 -7.00 0.75
N ASP A 15 15.27 -7.60 1.72
CA ASP A 15 15.23 -7.19 3.12
C ASP A 15 15.76 -5.74 3.28
N ALA A 16 16.91 -5.44 2.70
CA ALA A 16 17.44 -4.06 2.70
C ALA A 16 16.49 -3.08 2.02
N GLY A 17 15.94 -3.44 0.85
CA GLY A 17 15.01 -2.61 0.08
C GLY A 17 13.66 -2.39 0.75
N SER A 18 13.25 -3.27 1.65
CA SER A 18 12.03 -3.09 2.44
C SER A 18 12.17 -2.02 3.53
N ARG A 19 13.39 -1.62 3.91
CA ARG A 19 13.67 -0.75 5.06
C ARG A 19 14.42 0.53 4.73
N GLU A 20 15.43 0.47 3.85
CA GLU A 20 16.35 1.60 3.64
C GLU A 20 15.65 2.87 3.18
N HIS A 21 14.70 2.76 2.24
CA HIS A 21 13.94 3.91 1.72
C HIS A 21 13.12 4.63 2.79
N TYR A 22 12.67 3.90 3.80
CA TYR A 22 11.83 4.41 4.89
C TYR A 22 12.61 4.85 6.13
N SER A 23 13.93 4.67 6.13
CA SER A 23 14.80 5.07 7.25
C SER A 23 14.96 6.59 7.38
N ASP A 24 14.92 7.32 6.25
CA ASP A 24 15.02 8.77 6.16
C ASP A 24 13.62 9.38 5.88
N ALA A 25 12.80 9.46 6.91
CA ALA A 25 11.45 9.98 6.79
C ALA A 25 11.37 11.46 6.36
N ALA A 26 12.44 12.24 6.52
CA ALA A 26 12.49 13.63 6.06
C ALA A 26 12.66 13.71 4.54
N LEU A 27 13.60 12.93 4.00
CA LEU A 27 13.82 12.82 2.56
C LEU A 27 12.56 12.22 1.89
N TYR A 28 11.98 11.18 2.47
CA TYR A 28 10.72 10.57 1.99
C TYR A 28 9.60 11.60 1.90
N ASP A 29 9.33 12.36 2.97
CA ASP A 29 8.30 13.41 2.96
C ASP A 29 8.57 14.48 1.89
N TYR A 30 9.85 14.82 1.67
CA TYR A 30 10.24 15.78 0.65
C TYR A 30 9.99 15.24 -0.77
N GLU A 31 10.34 14.01 -1.06
CA GLU A 31 10.14 13.36 -2.36
C GLU A 31 8.66 13.32 -2.73
N TYR A 32 7.80 12.93 -1.79
CA TYR A 32 6.36 12.75 -2.02
C TYR A 32 5.50 13.96 -1.61
N ARG A 33 6.09 15.13 -1.29
CA ARG A 33 5.36 16.33 -0.82
C ARG A 33 4.32 16.86 -1.79
N ARG A 34 4.49 16.62 -3.09
CA ARG A 34 3.58 17.06 -4.16
C ARG A 34 2.50 16.03 -4.49
N ARG A 35 2.62 14.80 -4.01
CA ARG A 35 1.65 13.75 -4.26
C ARG A 35 0.39 13.97 -3.42
N ARG A 36 -0.70 14.34 -4.07
CA ARG A 36 -1.96 14.69 -3.41
C ARG A 36 -3.18 14.00 -3.98
N ALA A 37 -3.08 13.42 -5.18
CA ALA A 37 -4.22 12.79 -5.87
C ALA A 37 -4.78 11.61 -5.06
N ASP A 38 -3.91 10.75 -4.56
CA ASP A 38 -4.27 9.63 -3.69
C ASP A 38 -4.93 10.10 -2.38
N VAL A 39 -4.41 11.13 -1.73
CA VAL A 39 -5.04 11.72 -0.53
C VAL A 39 -6.45 12.19 -0.83
N GLY A 40 -6.66 12.85 -1.98
CA GLY A 40 -7.98 13.30 -2.44
C GLY A 40 -8.93 12.14 -2.64
N PHE A 41 -8.47 11.09 -3.33
CA PHE A 41 -9.24 9.87 -3.59
C PHE A 41 -9.70 9.18 -2.30
N TYR A 42 -8.77 8.88 -1.38
CA TYR A 42 -9.10 8.16 -0.16
C TYR A 42 -9.98 8.98 0.81
N ARG A 43 -9.83 10.31 0.83
CA ARG A 43 -10.77 11.19 1.55
C ARG A 43 -12.18 11.09 0.98
N GLU A 44 -12.31 11.17 -0.34
CA GLU A 44 -13.62 11.09 -1.00
C GLU A 44 -14.23 9.69 -0.88
N LEU A 45 -13.41 8.62 -0.98
CA LEU A 45 -13.85 7.25 -0.73
C LEU A 45 -14.38 7.10 0.70
N ALA A 46 -13.66 7.61 1.71
CA ALA A 46 -14.10 7.59 3.09
C ALA A 46 -15.43 8.34 3.27
N ARG A 47 -15.57 9.54 2.67
CA ARG A 47 -16.83 10.30 2.69
C ARG A 47 -17.99 9.52 2.06
N LYS A 48 -17.77 8.88 0.90
CA LYS A 48 -18.79 8.09 0.21
C LYS A 48 -19.23 6.87 1.01
N ARG A 49 -18.28 6.19 1.67
CA ARG A 49 -18.53 4.93 2.39
C ARG A 49 -19.03 5.15 3.83
N LEU A 50 -18.58 6.20 4.50
CA LEU A 50 -18.78 6.40 5.93
C LEU A 50 -19.60 7.65 6.29
N GLY A 51 -19.81 8.55 5.32
CA GLY A 51 -20.32 9.87 5.62
C GLY A 51 -19.30 10.70 6.39
N GLU A 52 -19.76 11.48 7.37
CA GLU A 52 -18.88 12.26 8.26
C GLU A 52 -18.57 11.46 9.54
N GLY A 53 -17.29 11.31 9.89
CA GLY A 53 -16.86 10.81 11.20
C GLY A 53 -16.76 9.30 11.40
N GLY A 54 -16.56 8.51 10.34
CA GLY A 54 -16.39 7.05 10.47
C GLY A 54 -15.03 6.60 11.00
N ARG A 55 -14.90 5.29 11.34
CA ARG A 55 -13.64 4.66 11.79
C ARG A 55 -12.91 4.06 10.61
N ILE A 56 -11.59 4.28 10.54
CA ILE A 56 -10.72 3.80 9.46
C ILE A 56 -9.49 3.14 10.06
N LEU A 57 -9.12 1.98 9.52
CA LEU A 57 -7.81 1.37 9.75
C LEU A 57 -6.94 1.66 8.54
N GLU A 58 -5.82 2.33 8.74
CA GLU A 58 -4.81 2.59 7.71
C GLU A 58 -3.60 1.70 7.94
N LEU A 59 -3.27 0.89 6.95
CA LEU A 59 -2.13 -0.02 6.92
C LEU A 59 -0.99 0.62 6.14
N GLY A 60 0.24 0.58 6.68
CA GLY A 60 1.40 1.25 6.09
C GLY A 60 1.26 2.78 6.12
N ALA A 61 0.85 3.33 7.26
CA ALA A 61 0.54 4.76 7.40
C ALA A 61 1.74 5.70 7.15
N GLY A 62 2.96 5.18 7.23
CA GLY A 62 4.18 5.93 7.02
C GLY A 62 4.30 7.14 7.94
N SER A 63 4.65 8.28 7.37
CA SER A 63 4.73 9.56 8.09
C SER A 63 3.37 10.23 8.35
N GLY A 64 2.24 9.58 7.98
CA GLY A 64 0.88 10.04 8.26
C GLY A 64 0.30 11.04 7.26
N ARG A 65 0.70 10.98 6.01
CA ARG A 65 0.23 11.88 4.96
C ARG A 65 -1.28 11.74 4.72
N VAL A 66 -1.78 10.52 4.65
CA VAL A 66 -3.22 10.21 4.49
C VAL A 66 -3.93 10.21 5.84
N THR A 67 -3.33 9.63 6.89
CA THR A 67 -3.83 9.63 8.27
C THR A 67 -4.34 11.01 8.71
N VAL A 68 -3.48 12.03 8.57
CA VAL A 68 -3.81 13.41 9.01
C VAL A 68 -4.93 14.00 8.16
N ALA A 69 -4.95 13.72 6.85
CA ALA A 69 -6.00 14.22 5.97
C ALA A 69 -7.38 13.63 6.32
N LEU A 70 -7.44 12.34 6.64
CA LEU A 70 -8.67 11.66 7.07
C LEU A 70 -9.13 12.16 8.45
N ALA A 71 -8.21 12.32 9.40
CA ALA A 71 -8.53 12.85 10.72
C ALA A 71 -9.06 14.29 10.66
N ARG A 72 -8.50 15.13 9.79
CA ARG A 72 -9.01 16.49 9.54
C ARG A 72 -10.38 16.51 8.86
N ALA A 73 -10.70 15.48 8.08
CA ALA A 73 -12.03 15.28 7.50
C ALA A 73 -13.06 14.72 8.51
N GLY A 74 -12.68 14.51 9.79
CA GLY A 74 -13.59 14.10 10.85
C GLY A 74 -13.49 12.61 11.23
N HIS A 75 -12.77 11.78 10.48
CA HIS A 75 -12.68 10.34 10.74
C HIS A 75 -11.75 10.00 11.91
N GLN A 76 -12.07 8.91 12.61
CA GLN A 76 -11.18 8.29 13.58
C GLN A 76 -10.26 7.31 12.83
N VAL A 77 -8.95 7.48 12.96
CA VAL A 77 -7.97 6.69 12.20
C VAL A 77 -7.06 5.92 13.17
N VAL A 78 -7.03 4.61 13.02
CA VAL A 78 -5.99 3.76 13.58
C VAL A 78 -4.95 3.56 12.50
N ALA A 79 -3.75 4.09 12.72
CA ALA A 79 -2.65 4.12 11.76
C ALA A 79 -1.57 3.11 12.15
N VAL A 80 -1.40 2.06 11.35
CA VAL A 80 -0.44 0.97 11.57
C VAL A 80 0.74 1.12 10.62
N ASP A 81 1.96 1.03 11.14
CA ASP A 81 3.19 0.99 10.33
C ASP A 81 4.27 0.19 11.07
N ALA A 82 5.16 -0.46 10.33
CA ALA A 82 6.25 -1.24 10.89
C ALA A 82 7.55 -0.43 11.06
N SER A 83 7.69 0.73 10.39
CA SER A 83 8.91 1.54 10.41
C SER A 83 8.99 2.46 11.62
N PRO A 84 9.94 2.25 12.56
CA PRO A 84 10.10 3.14 13.70
C PRO A 84 10.42 4.59 13.29
N ALA A 85 11.14 4.80 12.19
CA ALA A 85 11.47 6.14 11.69
C ALA A 85 10.22 6.87 11.19
N MET A 86 9.36 6.17 10.43
CA MET A 86 8.07 6.70 9.96
C MET A 86 7.13 6.99 11.13
N LEU A 87 7.02 6.07 12.09
CA LEU A 87 6.18 6.26 13.27
C LEU A 87 6.64 7.43 14.15
N ARG A 88 7.95 7.64 14.32
CA ARG A 88 8.45 8.84 15.02
C ARG A 88 7.99 10.12 14.30
N LYS A 89 8.08 10.15 12.97
CA LYS A 89 7.63 11.29 12.16
C LYS A 89 6.12 11.51 12.26
N LEU A 90 5.34 10.43 12.19
CA LEU A 90 3.88 10.48 12.37
C LEU A 90 3.50 11.00 13.76
N ARG A 91 4.10 10.47 14.83
CA ARG A 91 3.84 10.93 16.21
C ARG A 91 4.17 12.41 16.39
N ALA A 92 5.31 12.87 15.86
CA ALA A 92 5.68 14.29 15.89
C ALA A 92 4.67 15.17 15.12
N ARG A 93 4.20 14.69 13.97
CA ARG A 93 3.16 15.36 13.17
C ARG A 93 1.84 15.44 13.94
N VAL A 94 1.41 14.35 14.57
CA VAL A 94 0.18 14.31 15.38
C VAL A 94 0.27 15.29 16.56
N ALA A 95 1.42 15.35 17.26
CA ALA A 95 1.64 16.26 18.35
C ALA A 95 1.53 17.75 17.97
N SER A 96 1.78 18.08 16.68
CA SER A 96 1.65 19.45 16.16
C SER A 96 0.25 19.83 15.69
N LEU A 97 -0.72 18.89 15.72
CA LEU A 97 -2.09 19.13 15.29
C LEU A 97 -2.94 19.80 16.40
N PRO A 98 -4.02 20.51 16.00
CA PRO A 98 -5.04 20.89 16.96
C PRO A 98 -5.57 19.67 17.73
N SER A 99 -5.78 19.81 19.04
CA SER A 99 -6.19 18.72 19.93
C SER A 99 -7.40 17.93 19.43
N ALA A 100 -8.39 18.62 18.85
CA ALA A 100 -9.58 17.99 18.28
C ALA A 100 -9.29 17.05 17.10
N VAL A 101 -8.20 17.29 16.33
CA VAL A 101 -7.75 16.42 15.24
C VAL A 101 -6.85 15.32 15.79
N ALA A 102 -5.88 15.68 16.63
CA ALA A 102 -4.95 14.73 17.24
C ALA A 102 -5.65 13.57 17.96
N LYS A 103 -6.72 13.86 18.71
CA LYS A 103 -7.54 12.86 19.43
C LYS A 103 -8.23 11.83 18.53
N ARG A 104 -8.31 12.08 17.22
CA ARG A 104 -8.88 11.15 16.24
C ARG A 104 -7.86 10.15 15.69
N ILE A 105 -6.58 10.27 16.06
CA ILE A 105 -5.50 9.44 15.51
C ILE A 105 -4.92 8.54 16.60
N THR A 106 -4.96 7.24 16.38
CA THR A 106 -4.25 6.25 17.19
C THR A 106 -3.11 5.67 16.36
N VAL A 107 -1.88 5.75 16.86
CA VAL A 107 -0.68 5.26 16.16
C VAL A 107 -0.26 3.94 16.78
N VAL A 108 -0.18 2.91 15.94
CA VAL A 108 0.17 1.53 16.33
C VAL A 108 1.40 1.08 15.54
N GLU A 109 2.38 0.50 16.21
CA GLU A 109 3.48 -0.20 15.59
C GLU A 109 3.04 -1.64 15.30
N GLY A 110 3.18 -2.09 14.05
CA GLY A 110 2.76 -3.42 13.64
C GLY A 110 3.15 -3.74 12.21
N ASP A 111 3.38 -5.02 11.96
CA ASP A 111 3.64 -5.56 10.62
C ASP A 111 2.32 -5.93 9.93
N LEU A 112 2.25 -5.72 8.62
CA LEU A 112 1.08 -6.04 7.81
C LEU A 112 0.68 -7.52 7.87
N ARG A 113 1.64 -8.39 8.17
CA ARG A 113 1.47 -9.85 8.17
C ARG A 113 0.82 -10.39 9.45
N ASP A 114 0.90 -9.64 10.56
CA ASP A 114 0.46 -10.13 11.87
C ASP A 114 -0.20 -9.08 12.79
N PHE A 115 -0.38 -7.83 12.34
CA PHE A 115 -1.01 -6.78 13.16
C PHE A 115 -2.35 -7.24 13.77
N ASP A 116 -2.64 -6.74 14.96
CA ASP A 116 -3.93 -6.96 15.60
C ASP A 116 -4.31 -5.79 16.51
N VAL A 117 -5.28 -4.99 16.06
CA VAL A 117 -5.77 -3.82 16.79
C VAL A 117 -7.03 -4.09 17.61
N LYS A 118 -7.44 -5.37 17.72
CA LYS A 118 -8.54 -5.87 18.57
C LYS A 118 -9.91 -5.20 18.33
N GLN A 119 -10.15 -4.71 17.13
CA GLN A 119 -11.42 -4.11 16.73
C GLN A 119 -11.64 -4.25 15.22
N THR A 120 -12.88 -4.10 14.77
CA THR A 120 -13.26 -4.13 13.37
C THR A 120 -13.59 -2.74 12.85
N PHE A 121 -13.50 -2.56 11.53
CA PHE A 121 -13.63 -1.29 10.84
C PHE A 121 -14.57 -1.37 9.66
N PRO A 122 -15.39 -0.34 9.42
CA PRO A 122 -16.17 -0.24 8.20
C PRO A 122 -15.32 0.08 6.96
N LEU A 123 -14.09 0.59 7.16
CA LEU A 123 -13.13 0.83 6.09
C LEU A 123 -11.70 0.54 6.57
N VAL A 124 -11.02 -0.34 5.83
CA VAL A 124 -9.58 -0.59 5.94
C VAL A 124 -8.93 -0.08 4.66
N ILE A 125 -7.82 0.64 4.77
CA ILE A 125 -7.09 1.15 3.60
C ILE A 125 -5.60 0.78 3.68
N ALA A 126 -4.98 0.56 2.50
CA ALA A 126 -3.54 0.44 2.34
C ALA A 126 -3.12 1.29 1.14
N VAL A 127 -2.48 2.43 1.39
CA VAL A 127 -2.31 3.52 0.43
C VAL A 127 -0.86 3.66 -0.02
N PHE A 128 -0.65 3.86 -1.31
CA PHE A 128 0.64 4.12 -1.90
C PHE A 128 1.55 2.88 -1.95
N ASN A 129 1.08 1.86 -2.66
CA ASN A 129 1.83 0.64 -2.97
C ASN A 129 2.28 -0.17 -1.74
N VAL A 130 1.60 -0.05 -0.62
CA VAL A 130 1.97 -0.74 0.64
C VAL A 130 2.03 -2.25 0.45
N LEU A 131 1.11 -2.84 -0.32
CA LEU A 131 1.10 -4.28 -0.58
C LEU A 131 2.30 -4.75 -1.42
N GLU A 132 2.97 -3.86 -2.15
CA GLU A 132 4.17 -4.21 -2.92
C GLU A 132 5.37 -4.60 -2.03
N HIS A 133 5.26 -4.41 -0.71
CA HIS A 133 6.22 -4.89 0.30
C HIS A 133 5.89 -6.27 0.89
N LEU A 134 4.93 -6.97 0.29
CA LEU A 134 4.64 -8.38 0.57
C LEU A 134 5.19 -9.22 -0.59
N TYR A 135 6.34 -9.83 -0.38
CA TYR A 135 7.15 -10.40 -1.47
C TYR A 135 6.76 -11.83 -1.84
N THR A 136 6.12 -12.54 -0.92
CA THR A 136 5.70 -13.93 -1.13
C THR A 136 4.19 -14.06 -1.05
N ARG A 137 3.66 -15.13 -1.66
CA ARG A 137 2.23 -15.46 -1.51
C ARG A 137 1.85 -15.64 -0.04
N VAL A 138 2.72 -16.27 0.76
CA VAL A 138 2.46 -16.50 2.19
C VAL A 138 2.28 -15.19 2.95
N GLU A 139 3.08 -14.18 2.65
CA GLU A 139 2.96 -12.85 3.25
C GLU A 139 1.68 -12.13 2.83
N VAL A 140 1.34 -12.21 1.52
CA VAL A 140 0.07 -11.64 1.01
C VAL A 140 -1.13 -12.32 1.68
N ASP A 141 -1.15 -13.64 1.75
CA ASP A 141 -2.20 -14.41 2.41
C ASP A 141 -2.31 -14.06 3.91
N ALA A 142 -1.17 -13.88 4.59
CA ALA A 142 -1.13 -13.47 5.99
C ALA A 142 -1.76 -12.08 6.17
N CYS A 143 -1.33 -11.09 5.38
CA CYS A 143 -1.87 -9.74 5.42
C CYS A 143 -3.37 -9.71 5.12
N LEU A 144 -3.81 -10.34 4.04
CA LEU A 144 -5.23 -10.34 3.66
C LEU A 144 -6.12 -11.04 4.70
N ARG A 145 -5.63 -12.12 5.36
CA ARG A 145 -6.34 -12.71 6.50
C ARG A 145 -6.49 -11.72 7.66
N ARG A 146 -5.45 -10.93 7.95
CA ARG A 146 -5.55 -9.88 8.98
C ARG A 146 -6.53 -8.79 8.58
N VAL A 147 -6.52 -8.37 7.31
CA VAL A 147 -7.51 -7.43 6.76
C VAL A 147 -8.93 -7.96 6.98
N VAL A 148 -9.22 -9.19 6.54
CA VAL A 148 -10.54 -9.80 6.69
C VAL A 148 -10.99 -9.86 8.15
N ALA A 149 -10.08 -10.20 9.08
CA ALA A 149 -10.37 -10.24 10.51
C ALA A 149 -10.69 -8.88 11.12
N HIS A 150 -10.24 -7.78 10.48
CA HIS A 150 -10.48 -6.41 10.91
C HIS A 150 -11.59 -5.69 10.12
N LEU A 151 -12.19 -6.32 9.12
CA LEU A 151 -13.38 -5.78 8.47
C LEU A 151 -14.63 -6.03 9.32
N GLU A 152 -15.52 -5.05 9.39
CA GLU A 152 -16.85 -5.27 9.97
C GLU A 152 -17.57 -6.40 9.23
N PRO A 153 -18.16 -7.36 9.94
CA PRO A 153 -18.88 -8.45 9.29
C PRO A 153 -20.13 -7.93 8.58
N PRO A 154 -20.58 -8.60 7.51
CA PRO A 154 -21.86 -8.30 6.89
C PRO A 154 -23.01 -8.48 7.89
N SER A 155 -24.02 -7.61 7.82
CA SER A 155 -25.23 -7.71 8.63
C SER A 155 -26.43 -8.12 7.78
N THR A 156 -27.09 -9.18 8.17
CA THR A 156 -28.36 -9.66 7.57
C THR A 156 -29.60 -9.13 8.32
N SER A 157 -29.40 -8.28 9.32
CA SER A 157 -30.50 -7.68 10.11
C SER A 157 -31.44 -6.91 9.19
N LYS A 158 -32.74 -7.19 9.30
CA LYS A 158 -33.78 -6.47 8.53
C LYS A 158 -33.80 -4.96 8.85
N SER A 159 -33.39 -4.56 10.05
CA SER A 159 -33.34 -3.16 10.49
C SER A 159 -32.12 -2.40 10.00
N ARG A 160 -31.03 -3.11 9.64
CA ARG A 160 -29.76 -2.50 9.20
C ARG A 160 -28.95 -3.47 8.33
N PRO A 161 -29.40 -3.75 7.11
CA PRO A 161 -28.62 -4.58 6.19
C PRO A 161 -27.30 -3.85 5.84
N SER A 162 -26.18 -4.59 5.81
CA SER A 162 -24.88 -4.05 5.46
C SER A 162 -24.05 -5.12 4.75
N THR A 163 -23.30 -4.73 3.71
CA THR A 163 -22.31 -5.59 3.06
C THR A 163 -21.08 -5.85 3.94
N GLY A 164 -21.01 -5.19 5.10
CA GLY A 164 -19.86 -5.23 5.99
C GLY A 164 -18.85 -4.12 5.65
N GLY A 165 -17.64 -4.27 6.21
CA GLY A 165 -16.55 -3.36 5.94
C GLY A 165 -15.97 -3.53 4.55
N ALA A 166 -15.30 -2.48 4.04
CA ALA A 166 -14.59 -2.49 2.76
C ALA A 166 -13.07 -2.38 2.99
N PHE A 167 -12.30 -3.05 2.14
CA PHE A 167 -10.85 -2.88 2.03
C PHE A 167 -10.51 -2.19 0.73
N ALA A 168 -9.85 -1.04 0.80
CA ALA A 168 -9.41 -0.29 -0.38
C ALA A 168 -7.89 -0.13 -0.36
N PHE A 169 -7.26 -0.43 -1.48
CA PHE A 169 -5.81 -0.32 -1.61
C PHE A 169 -5.40 0.03 -3.03
N ASP A 170 -4.17 0.49 -3.18
CA ASP A 170 -3.57 0.72 -4.47
C ASP A 170 -2.21 0.02 -4.59
N VAL A 171 -1.92 -0.44 -5.80
CA VAL A 171 -0.60 -0.87 -6.25
C VAL A 171 -0.31 -0.27 -7.62
N GLN A 172 0.97 -0.14 -7.95
CA GLN A 172 1.36 0.34 -9.27
C GLN A 172 0.93 -0.65 -10.36
N MET A 173 0.42 -0.15 -11.47
CA MET A 173 0.24 -0.98 -12.66
C MET A 173 1.62 -1.41 -13.20
N PRO A 174 1.88 -2.70 -13.45
CA PRO A 174 3.15 -3.14 -14.01
C PRO A 174 3.39 -2.54 -15.41
N ASP A 175 4.39 -1.69 -15.53
CA ASP A 175 4.86 -1.15 -16.80
C ASP A 175 5.95 -2.07 -17.37
N LEU A 176 5.61 -2.87 -18.37
CA LEU A 176 6.54 -3.84 -18.98
C LEU A 176 7.76 -3.15 -19.58
N ALA A 177 7.60 -1.97 -20.18
CA ALA A 177 8.73 -1.22 -20.75
C ALA A 177 9.69 -0.73 -19.67
N TRP A 178 9.15 -0.35 -18.50
CA TRP A 178 9.97 -0.01 -17.35
C TRP A 178 10.66 -1.25 -16.76
N LEU A 179 9.97 -2.36 -16.59
CA LEU A 179 10.50 -3.59 -15.99
C LEU A 179 11.70 -4.17 -16.74
N ILE A 180 11.73 -4.05 -18.08
CA ILE A 180 12.80 -4.59 -18.93
C ILE A 180 13.94 -3.60 -19.22
N ARG A 181 13.96 -2.45 -18.57
CA ARG A 181 15.05 -1.46 -18.77
C ARG A 181 16.41 -2.05 -18.42
N ASP A 182 17.42 -1.60 -19.14
CA ASP A 182 18.82 -1.98 -18.90
C ASP A 182 19.23 -1.59 -17.46
N PRO A 183 19.53 -2.56 -16.58
CA PRO A 183 19.86 -2.31 -15.18
C PRO A 183 21.21 -1.61 -14.96
N THR A 184 22.05 -1.55 -15.99
CA THR A 184 23.35 -0.86 -15.93
C THR A 184 23.23 0.65 -16.15
N LYS A 185 22.13 1.10 -16.74
CA LYS A 185 21.87 2.51 -17.02
C LYS A 185 21.09 3.15 -15.90
N ARG A 186 21.44 4.41 -15.60
CA ARG A 186 20.68 5.24 -14.69
C ARG A 186 19.63 6.06 -15.43
N TRP A 187 18.45 6.08 -14.88
CA TRP A 187 17.28 6.77 -15.38
C TRP A 187 16.87 7.91 -14.43
N ALA A 188 16.08 8.85 -14.92
CA ALA A 188 15.59 10.02 -14.16
C ALA A 188 16.78 10.80 -13.53
N ARG A 189 17.16 11.91 -14.14
CA ARG A 189 18.20 12.80 -13.56
C ARG A 189 17.53 14.09 -13.07
N THR A 190 17.11 14.08 -11.80
CA THR A 190 16.37 15.20 -11.20
C THR A 190 17.23 15.94 -10.19
N ARG A 191 17.32 17.27 -10.32
CA ARG A 191 17.98 18.13 -9.34
C ARG A 191 17.00 18.51 -8.24
N PHE A 192 17.44 18.45 -6.99
CA PHE A 192 16.67 18.86 -5.82
C PHE A 192 17.58 19.42 -4.73
N THR A 193 16.99 20.03 -3.69
CA THR A 193 17.69 20.46 -2.49
C THR A 193 17.37 19.49 -1.36
N ASP A 194 18.40 18.89 -0.78
CA ASP A 194 18.24 17.99 0.37
C ASP A 194 17.60 18.74 1.54
N PRO A 195 16.47 18.26 2.07
CA PRO A 195 15.71 18.97 3.10
C PRO A 195 16.42 19.06 4.46
N THR A 196 17.40 18.19 4.69
CA THR A 196 18.17 18.12 5.96
C THR A 196 19.43 18.95 5.92
N THR A 197 20.18 18.88 4.80
CA THR A 197 21.48 19.53 4.68
C THR A 197 21.45 20.84 3.91
N GLY A 198 20.35 21.13 3.18
CA GLY A 198 20.25 22.28 2.27
C GLY A 198 21.12 22.17 1.02
N ARG A 199 21.82 21.05 0.81
CA ARG A 199 22.74 20.85 -0.31
C ARG A 199 21.97 20.53 -1.61
N ALA A 200 22.48 21.05 -2.72
CA ALA A 200 21.98 20.68 -4.04
C ALA A 200 22.41 19.26 -4.40
N MET A 201 21.45 18.40 -4.75
CA MET A 201 21.63 16.99 -5.06
C MET A 201 21.07 16.65 -6.44
N LEU A 202 21.60 15.58 -7.02
CA LEU A 202 21.05 14.92 -8.22
C LEU A 202 20.51 13.55 -7.82
N TYR A 203 19.27 13.30 -8.18
CA TYR A 203 18.63 12.00 -8.04
C TYR A 203 18.65 11.25 -9.35
N SER A 204 18.99 9.97 -9.32
CA SER A 204 18.83 9.03 -10.42
C SER A 204 18.50 7.64 -9.88
N THR A 205 18.02 6.75 -10.74
CA THR A 205 17.61 5.41 -10.34
C THR A 205 17.97 4.38 -11.40
N ASN A 206 18.19 3.15 -11.01
CA ASN A 206 18.10 1.96 -11.84
C ASN A 206 17.46 0.80 -11.06
N HIS A 207 17.16 -0.27 -11.76
CA HIS A 207 16.58 -1.45 -11.11
C HIS A 207 16.91 -2.72 -11.89
N ASP A 208 16.89 -3.83 -11.17
CA ASP A 208 16.82 -5.18 -11.73
C ASP A 208 15.40 -5.71 -11.46
N TYR A 209 14.85 -6.50 -12.38
CA TYR A 209 13.56 -7.16 -12.20
C TYR A 209 13.72 -8.66 -12.38
N ASP A 210 13.27 -9.41 -11.38
CA ASP A 210 13.17 -10.87 -11.47
C ASP A 210 11.74 -11.28 -11.84
N PRO A 211 11.51 -11.83 -13.04
CA PRO A 211 10.17 -12.20 -13.48
C PRO A 211 9.59 -13.43 -12.75
N VAL A 212 10.42 -14.21 -12.03
CA VAL A 212 9.97 -15.40 -11.32
C VAL A 212 9.34 -15.01 -9.97
N SER A 213 10.03 -14.18 -9.20
CA SER A 213 9.50 -13.61 -7.93
C SER A 213 8.65 -12.37 -8.15
N GLN A 214 8.68 -11.78 -9.35
CA GLN A 214 8.04 -10.52 -9.71
C GLN A 214 8.55 -9.32 -8.88
N ILE A 215 9.78 -9.38 -8.38
CA ILE A 215 10.36 -8.34 -7.54
C ILE A 215 11.26 -7.42 -8.36
N ALA A 216 11.01 -6.12 -8.25
CA ALA A 216 11.90 -5.08 -8.73
C ALA A 216 12.84 -4.66 -7.59
N LEU A 217 14.15 -4.79 -7.80
CA LEU A 217 15.21 -4.36 -6.89
C LEU A 217 15.74 -3.01 -7.36
N ILE A 218 15.29 -1.94 -6.74
CA ILE A 218 15.52 -0.56 -7.18
C ILE A 218 16.67 0.04 -6.36
N ARG A 219 17.56 0.77 -7.03
CA ARG A 219 18.62 1.57 -6.41
C ARG A 219 18.33 3.04 -6.69
N LEU A 220 18.25 3.81 -5.63
CA LEU A 220 18.05 5.26 -5.64
C LEU A 220 19.40 5.91 -5.34
N TYR A 221 19.90 6.71 -6.27
CA TYR A 221 21.20 7.38 -6.16
C TYR A 221 20.98 8.85 -5.84
N TYR A 222 21.61 9.32 -4.79
CA TYR A 222 21.61 10.71 -4.37
C TYR A 222 23.05 11.22 -4.41
N GLU A 223 23.37 12.05 -5.39
CA GLU A 223 24.71 12.55 -5.67
C GLU A 223 24.78 14.05 -5.41
N PRO A 224 25.83 14.57 -4.74
CA PRO A 224 26.03 16.01 -4.68
C PRO A 224 26.11 16.61 -6.08
N ALA A 225 25.35 17.69 -6.34
CA ALA A 225 25.28 18.31 -7.65
C ALA A 225 26.59 18.97 -8.10
N ASP A 226 27.49 19.27 -7.14
CA ASP A 226 28.83 19.80 -7.37
C ASP A 226 29.89 18.70 -7.59
N GLY A 227 29.50 17.43 -7.56
CA GLY A 227 30.37 16.27 -7.72
C GLY A 227 31.33 16.05 -6.52
N LYS A 228 31.17 16.78 -5.42
CA LYS A 228 32.07 16.69 -4.26
C LYS A 228 31.43 15.87 -3.13
N GLY A 229 31.98 14.70 -2.87
CA GLY A 229 31.55 13.80 -1.79
C GLY A 229 30.90 12.50 -2.29
N PRO A 230 30.54 11.62 -1.35
CA PRO A 230 30.05 10.29 -1.69
C PRO A 230 28.62 10.33 -2.24
N THR A 231 28.33 9.39 -3.13
CA THR A 231 26.97 9.06 -3.55
C THR A 231 26.29 8.24 -2.45
N LYS A 232 25.13 8.70 -1.95
CA LYS A 232 24.27 7.89 -1.10
C LYS A 232 23.43 6.98 -2.02
N ILE A 233 23.51 5.67 -1.82
CA ILE A 233 22.68 4.68 -2.52
C ILE A 233 21.69 4.13 -1.52
N VAL A 234 20.40 4.17 -1.87
CA VAL A 234 19.31 3.65 -1.06
C VAL A 234 18.61 2.56 -1.85
N LYS A 235 18.39 1.43 -1.22
CA LYS A 235 17.67 0.30 -1.83
C LYS A 235 16.18 0.42 -1.57
N LEU A 236 15.40 0.01 -2.58
CA LEU A 236 13.96 -0.16 -2.50
C LEU A 236 13.60 -1.43 -3.23
N SER A 237 12.82 -2.31 -2.63
CA SER A 237 12.27 -3.51 -3.25
C SER A 237 10.77 -3.42 -3.33
N GLN A 238 10.21 -3.86 -4.46
CA GLN A 238 8.76 -3.83 -4.70
C GLN A 238 8.35 -5.06 -5.51
N ARG A 239 7.39 -5.82 -5.01
CA ARG A 239 6.71 -6.84 -5.81
C ARG A 239 5.72 -6.19 -6.75
N LYS A 240 5.71 -6.62 -8.01
CA LYS A 240 4.78 -6.12 -9.02
C LYS A 240 3.63 -7.09 -9.21
N PHE A 241 2.42 -6.63 -8.88
CA PHE A 241 1.20 -7.41 -8.98
C PHE A 241 0.50 -7.18 -10.31
N PHE A 242 0.32 -8.23 -11.09
CA PHE A 242 -0.48 -8.16 -12.30
C PHE A 242 -1.98 -8.24 -11.98
N PRO A 243 -2.87 -7.59 -12.77
CA PRO A 243 -4.28 -7.47 -12.42
C PRO A 243 -5.00 -8.79 -12.13
N ALA A 244 -4.83 -9.79 -13.00
CA ALA A 244 -5.47 -11.09 -12.83
C ALA A 244 -4.95 -11.87 -11.61
N GLU A 245 -3.65 -11.77 -11.32
CA GLU A 245 -3.04 -12.34 -10.12
C GLU A 245 -3.61 -11.68 -8.86
N LEU A 246 -3.64 -10.35 -8.85
CA LEU A 246 -4.12 -9.58 -7.70
C LEU A 246 -5.58 -9.91 -7.36
N GLU A 247 -6.44 -10.04 -8.38
CA GLU A 247 -7.82 -10.49 -8.19
C GLU A 247 -7.92 -11.92 -7.63
N ALA A 248 -7.08 -12.83 -8.12
CA ALA A 248 -7.05 -14.20 -7.62
C ALA A 248 -6.62 -14.26 -6.14
N LEU A 249 -5.62 -13.47 -5.74
CA LEU A 249 -5.18 -13.37 -4.35
C LEU A 249 -6.27 -12.80 -3.43
N VAL A 250 -6.94 -11.74 -3.87
CA VAL A 250 -8.07 -11.12 -3.16
C VAL A 250 -9.22 -12.13 -3.00
N ALA A 251 -9.57 -12.84 -4.08
CA ALA A 251 -10.64 -13.85 -4.05
C ALA A 251 -10.29 -15.04 -3.16
N HIS A 252 -9.02 -15.49 -3.17
CA HIS A 252 -8.53 -16.57 -2.30
C HIS A 252 -8.67 -16.21 -0.82
N ALA A 253 -8.47 -14.95 -0.46
CA ALA A 253 -8.65 -14.46 0.91
C ALA A 253 -10.12 -14.33 1.34
N GLY A 254 -11.09 -14.64 0.47
CA GLY A 254 -12.52 -14.50 0.76
C GLY A 254 -13.07 -13.08 0.57
N LEU A 255 -12.35 -12.26 -0.17
CA LEU A 255 -12.79 -10.92 -0.56
C LEU A 255 -13.30 -10.92 -2.02
N ARG A 256 -14.11 -9.94 -2.36
CA ARG A 256 -14.62 -9.69 -3.71
C ARG A 256 -14.32 -8.26 -4.12
N VAL A 257 -13.69 -8.06 -5.26
CA VAL A 257 -13.49 -6.73 -5.83
C VAL A 257 -14.84 -6.18 -6.28
N VAL A 258 -15.21 -5.01 -5.77
CA VAL A 258 -16.48 -4.33 -6.08
C VAL A 258 -16.29 -3.09 -6.92
N GLU A 259 -15.13 -2.43 -6.82
CA GLU A 259 -14.78 -1.26 -7.63
C GLU A 259 -13.31 -1.35 -8.06
N ARG A 260 -13.00 -0.87 -9.28
CA ARG A 260 -11.67 -0.86 -9.87
C ARG A 260 -11.41 0.47 -10.56
N TYR A 261 -10.29 1.10 -10.24
CA TYR A 261 -9.89 2.34 -10.88
C TYR A 261 -8.44 2.26 -11.36
N GLY A 262 -8.15 2.90 -12.47
CA GLY A 262 -6.82 2.98 -13.10
C GLY A 262 -5.99 4.16 -12.61
N ASP A 263 -6.58 5.05 -11.83
CA ASP A 263 -5.94 6.20 -11.24
C ASP A 263 -6.71 6.71 -10.01
N PHE A 264 -6.23 7.81 -9.43
CA PHE A 264 -6.88 8.48 -8.29
C PHE A 264 -7.92 9.54 -8.71
N GLY A 265 -8.25 9.63 -10.00
CA GLY A 265 -9.30 10.46 -10.58
C GLY A 265 -10.60 9.71 -10.85
N TRP A 266 -10.76 8.49 -10.33
CA TRP A 266 -11.94 7.63 -10.52
C TRP A 266 -12.10 7.08 -11.95
N ARG A 267 -11.06 7.13 -12.78
CA ARG A 267 -11.08 6.53 -14.11
C ARG A 267 -11.08 5.00 -14.00
N ALA A 268 -11.87 4.34 -14.81
CA ALA A 268 -11.89 2.88 -14.85
C ALA A 268 -10.50 2.30 -15.17
N LEU A 269 -10.21 1.12 -14.60
CA LEU A 269 -8.98 0.39 -14.89
C LEU A 269 -8.99 -0.10 -16.35
N ASP A 270 -8.02 0.35 -17.13
CA ASP A 270 -7.81 -0.02 -18.53
C ASP A 270 -6.32 -0.22 -18.84
N ALA A 271 -5.99 -0.52 -20.10
CA ALA A 271 -4.62 -0.78 -20.54
C ALA A 271 -3.67 0.43 -20.42
N THR A 272 -4.19 1.64 -20.20
CA THR A 272 -3.40 2.87 -20.04
C THR A 272 -3.28 3.31 -18.57
N ALA A 273 -3.75 2.47 -17.64
CA ALA A 273 -3.74 2.78 -16.21
C ALA A 273 -2.30 2.81 -15.66
N GLU A 274 -2.03 3.76 -14.77
CA GLU A 274 -0.76 3.86 -14.04
C GLU A 274 -0.83 3.18 -12.67
N SER A 275 -2.04 2.99 -12.15
CA SER A 275 -2.31 2.37 -10.85
C SER A 275 -3.44 1.37 -10.96
N GLN A 276 -3.46 0.42 -10.05
CA GLN A 276 -4.60 -0.46 -9.78
C GLN A 276 -5.15 -0.05 -8.42
N VAL A 277 -6.27 0.64 -8.39
CA VAL A 277 -6.95 1.00 -7.14
C VAL A 277 -8.18 0.12 -7.01
N LEU A 278 -8.16 -0.77 -6.03
CA LEU A 278 -9.22 -1.75 -5.82
C LEU A 278 -9.99 -1.46 -4.53
N VAL A 279 -11.31 -1.61 -4.60
CA VAL A 279 -12.17 -1.64 -3.42
C VAL A 279 -12.78 -3.03 -3.32
N CYS A 280 -12.60 -3.68 -2.17
CA CYS A 280 -12.99 -5.05 -1.93
C CYS A 280 -13.95 -5.12 -0.73
N GLU A 281 -14.87 -6.07 -0.78
CA GLU A 281 -15.79 -6.39 0.31
C GLU A 281 -15.72 -7.88 0.62
N ASN A 282 -16.19 -8.30 1.78
CA ASN A 282 -16.32 -9.72 2.09
C ASN A 282 -17.15 -10.42 1.01
N ALA A 283 -16.66 -11.53 0.48
CA ALA A 283 -17.44 -12.38 -0.38
C ALA A 283 -18.59 -12.95 0.47
N ILE A 284 -19.84 -12.55 0.18
CA ILE A 284 -21.02 -13.09 0.86
C ILE A 284 -21.02 -14.60 0.63
N SER A 285 -20.85 -15.37 1.68
CA SER A 285 -21.04 -16.82 1.62
C SER A 285 -22.46 -17.09 1.19
N ARG A 286 -22.68 -17.49 -0.06
CA ARG A 286 -23.94 -18.10 -0.53
C ARG A 286 -24.09 -19.49 0.08
N ARG A 287 -24.04 -19.62 1.41
CA ARG A 287 -24.55 -20.78 2.11
C ARG A 287 -26.04 -20.59 2.37
N GLY A 288 -26.85 -20.86 1.35
CA GLY A 288 -28.32 -20.73 1.42
C GLY A 288 -29.05 -21.34 0.24
N ASN A 289 -28.42 -22.22 -0.58
CA ASN A 289 -29.14 -23.13 -1.43
C ASN A 289 -28.43 -24.48 -1.42
N ALA A 290 -28.85 -25.33 -0.50
CA ALA A 290 -28.56 -26.76 -0.54
C ALA A 290 -29.03 -27.28 -1.89
N VAL A 291 -28.11 -27.63 -2.76
CA VAL A 291 -28.41 -28.46 -3.94
C VAL A 291 -28.89 -29.79 -3.39
N SER A 292 -30.21 -30.00 -3.41
CA SER A 292 -30.86 -31.27 -3.22
C SER A 292 -30.17 -32.26 -4.17
N ARG A 293 -29.40 -33.19 -3.64
CA ARG A 293 -28.93 -34.38 -4.34
C ARG A 293 -30.14 -35.21 -4.69
N ARG A 294 -30.78 -34.94 -5.82
CA ARG A 294 -31.67 -35.92 -6.44
C ARG A 294 -30.81 -37.02 -7.04
N GLY A 295 -30.98 -38.21 -6.45
CA GLY A 295 -30.26 -39.40 -6.85
C GLY A 295 -30.44 -39.74 -8.31
N PHE A 296 -29.35 -39.97 -8.99
CA PHE A 296 -29.31 -40.68 -10.25
C PHE A 296 -29.60 -42.17 -9.92
N ARG A 297 -30.85 -42.61 -10.15
CA ARG A 297 -31.17 -44.06 -10.23
C ARG A 297 -30.82 -44.49 -11.66
N GLN A 298 -29.89 -45.42 -11.75
CA GLN A 298 -29.64 -46.21 -12.96
C GLN A 298 -30.89 -47.02 -13.33
N ARG A 299 -31.23 -46.99 -14.57
CA ARG A 299 -31.87 -48.10 -15.31
C ARG A 299 -31.08 -48.31 -16.60
#